data_8c639279cad77ba245a31ef09373870c
#
_entry.id   8c639279cad77ba245a31ef09373870c
#
_cell.length_a   1.000
_cell.length_b   1.000
_cell.length_c   1.000
_cell.angle_alpha   90.00
_cell.angle_beta   90.00
_cell.angle_gamma   90.00
#
_symmetry.space_group_name_H-M   'P 1'
#
loop_
_entity.id
_entity.type
_entity.pdbx_description
1 polymer ?
#
loop_
_entity_poly.entity_id
_entity_poly.type
_entity_poly.pdbx_seq_one_letter_code
_entity_poly.pdbx_strand_id
1 'polypeptide(L)'
;INNGIGMIAGGNSVVFNPHPSAKKVSALTVSLMNKAIISEGGPPNLLTTVSNPTIESAQKLMVHPKIRLLVVTGGPHVVNQAMKSGKRVIAAGPGNPPVVVDETADLDKAGSDIVKSASCDNNIICVVEKEIIVTQAAAEGLKKALVKHGAVELSPYQTRRLEKVVLTEKKKANKKWVGKDVQE
;
A
#
# COMPACT_ATOMS: atom_id res chain seq x y z
N ILE A 1 -1.25 -11.47 -4.29
CA ILE A 1 -2.24 -12.09 -5.20
C ILE A 1 -2.31 -11.29 -6.49
N ASN A 2 -2.75 -10.04 -6.45
CA ASN A 2 -3.02 -9.23 -7.65
C ASN A 2 -1.83 -9.17 -8.64
N ASN A 3 -0.63 -8.81 -8.15
CA ASN A 3 0.57 -8.79 -8.99
C ASN A 3 0.90 -10.17 -9.59
N GLY A 4 0.70 -11.25 -8.82
CA GLY A 4 0.93 -12.61 -9.31
C GLY A 4 0.00 -12.98 -10.48
N ILE A 5 -1.29 -12.65 -10.37
CA ILE A 5 -2.27 -12.88 -11.43
C ILE A 5 -1.86 -12.13 -12.71
N GLY A 6 -1.60 -10.83 -12.60
CA GLY A 6 -1.22 -10.03 -13.77
C GLY A 6 0.10 -10.48 -14.43
N MET A 7 1.07 -10.91 -13.63
CA MET A 7 2.35 -11.39 -14.16
C MET A 7 2.20 -12.73 -14.88
N ILE A 8 1.39 -13.67 -14.34
CA ILE A 8 1.09 -14.96 -14.98
C ILE A 8 0.29 -14.74 -16.26
N ALA A 9 -0.72 -13.87 -16.23
CA ALA A 9 -1.49 -13.52 -17.42
C ALA A 9 -0.60 -12.95 -18.54
N GLY A 10 0.47 -12.26 -18.17
CA GLY A 10 1.51 -11.80 -19.09
C GLY A 10 2.54 -12.86 -19.51
N GLY A 11 2.32 -14.14 -19.17
CA GLY A 11 3.21 -15.25 -19.55
C GLY A 11 4.53 -15.32 -18.77
N ASN A 12 4.55 -14.81 -17.53
CA ASN A 12 5.77 -14.79 -16.71
C ASN A 12 5.72 -15.80 -15.56
N SER A 13 6.89 -16.30 -15.15
CA SER A 13 7.10 -16.85 -13.83
C SER A 13 7.55 -15.78 -12.85
N VAL A 14 7.28 -15.95 -11.56
CA VAL A 14 7.49 -14.90 -10.56
C VAL A 14 8.21 -15.42 -9.32
N VAL A 15 9.17 -14.64 -8.85
CA VAL A 15 9.82 -14.83 -7.55
C VAL A 15 9.45 -13.67 -6.63
N PHE A 16 8.80 -13.96 -5.50
CA PHE A 16 8.48 -12.94 -4.48
C PHE A 16 9.56 -12.87 -3.41
N ASN A 17 9.94 -11.66 -3.03
CA ASN A 17 10.71 -11.38 -1.82
C ASN A 17 9.87 -10.50 -0.89
N PRO A 18 9.00 -11.09 -0.07
CA PRO A 18 8.09 -10.33 0.78
C PRO A 18 8.82 -9.65 1.95
N HIS A 19 8.11 -8.76 2.63
CA HIS A 19 8.60 -8.25 3.91
C HIS A 19 8.76 -9.41 4.92
N PRO A 20 9.83 -9.43 5.75
CA PRO A 20 10.06 -10.52 6.72
C PRO A 20 8.86 -10.86 7.62
N SER A 21 8.08 -9.84 8.04
CA SER A 21 6.85 -10.06 8.83
C SER A 21 5.74 -10.77 8.07
N ALA A 22 5.72 -10.69 6.73
CA ALA A 22 4.70 -11.28 5.87
C ALA A 22 5.10 -12.62 5.28
N LYS A 23 6.26 -13.18 5.65
CA LYS A 23 6.83 -14.39 5.00
C LYS A 23 5.89 -15.59 5.06
N LYS A 24 5.22 -15.83 6.18
CA LYS A 24 4.32 -16.98 6.36
C LYS A 24 3.07 -16.87 5.48
N VAL A 25 2.40 -15.71 5.51
CA VAL A 25 1.20 -15.48 4.70
C VAL A 25 1.52 -15.47 3.22
N SER A 26 2.68 -14.92 2.83
CA SER A 26 3.13 -14.92 1.43
C SER A 26 3.43 -16.35 0.94
N ALA A 27 4.08 -17.18 1.75
CA ALA A 27 4.33 -18.58 1.41
C ALA A 27 3.04 -19.39 1.25
N LEU A 28 2.08 -19.20 2.15
CA LEU A 28 0.75 -19.82 2.06
C LEU A 28 0.03 -19.39 0.78
N THR A 29 0.01 -18.07 0.50
CA THR A 29 -0.63 -17.52 -0.70
C THR A 29 -0.02 -18.09 -1.98
N VAL A 30 1.31 -18.12 -2.08
CA VAL A 30 2.01 -18.70 -3.23
C VAL A 30 1.67 -20.19 -3.40
N SER A 31 1.61 -20.93 -2.30
CA SER A 31 1.20 -22.36 -2.34
C SER A 31 -0.22 -22.54 -2.87
N LEU A 32 -1.17 -21.74 -2.38
CA LEU A 32 -2.57 -21.81 -2.84
C LEU A 32 -2.70 -21.43 -4.31
N MET A 33 -2.03 -20.37 -4.75
CA MET A 33 -2.04 -19.96 -6.16
C MET A 33 -1.42 -21.04 -7.07
N ASN A 34 -0.30 -21.66 -6.69
CA ASN A 34 0.26 -22.76 -7.48
C ASN A 34 -0.66 -23.98 -7.53
N LYS A 35 -1.37 -24.30 -6.45
CA LYS A 35 -2.40 -25.37 -6.48
C LYS A 35 -3.49 -25.08 -7.49
N ALA A 36 -4.00 -23.85 -7.52
CA ALA A 36 -5.00 -23.42 -8.49
C ALA A 36 -4.45 -23.46 -9.94
N ILE A 37 -3.21 -23.03 -10.16
CA ILE A 37 -2.56 -23.11 -11.47
C ILE A 37 -2.45 -24.55 -11.94
N ILE A 38 -2.03 -25.46 -11.08
CA ILE A 38 -1.87 -26.88 -11.42
C ILE A 38 -3.23 -27.53 -11.69
N SER A 39 -4.28 -27.19 -10.92
CA SER A 39 -5.62 -27.75 -11.16
C SER A 39 -6.21 -27.36 -12.52
N GLU A 40 -5.78 -26.24 -13.07
CA GLU A 40 -6.17 -25.78 -14.42
C GLU A 40 -5.15 -26.22 -15.51
N GLY A 41 -4.30 -27.19 -15.22
CA GLY A 41 -3.34 -27.74 -16.19
C GLY A 41 -2.06 -26.89 -16.39
N GLY A 42 -1.87 -25.86 -15.58
CA GLY A 42 -0.66 -25.04 -15.63
C GLY A 42 0.56 -25.73 -15.05
N PRO A 43 1.78 -25.33 -15.42
CA PRO A 43 3.01 -25.92 -14.90
C PRO A 43 3.22 -25.59 -13.42
N PRO A 44 3.90 -26.48 -12.66
CA PRO A 44 4.22 -26.22 -11.26
C PRO A 44 5.26 -25.11 -11.12
N ASN A 45 5.25 -24.44 -9.96
CA ASN A 45 6.25 -23.44 -9.56
C ASN A 45 6.33 -22.19 -10.46
N LEU A 46 5.24 -21.81 -11.11
CA LEU A 46 5.17 -20.51 -11.79
C LEU A 46 5.34 -19.35 -10.80
N LEU A 47 4.85 -19.52 -9.60
CA LEU A 47 5.04 -18.59 -8.50
C LEU A 47 5.96 -19.22 -7.45
N THR A 48 6.98 -18.49 -7.04
CA THR A 48 7.89 -18.89 -5.96
C THR A 48 8.08 -17.74 -4.98
N THR A 49 8.53 -18.04 -3.78
CA THR A 49 8.82 -17.02 -2.76
C THR A 49 10.08 -17.39 -1.99
N VAL A 50 10.82 -16.35 -1.59
CA VAL A 50 11.96 -16.55 -0.68
C VAL A 50 11.43 -16.92 0.70
N SER A 51 11.85 -18.07 1.22
CA SER A 51 11.38 -18.60 2.50
C SER A 51 11.84 -17.76 3.70
N ASN A 52 13.02 -17.19 3.61
CA ASN A 52 13.58 -16.30 4.62
C ASN A 52 14.03 -14.96 3.99
N PRO A 53 13.08 -14.06 3.69
CA PRO A 53 13.37 -12.82 3.00
C PRO A 53 14.17 -11.85 3.89
N THR A 54 15.20 -11.26 3.27
CA THR A 54 16.07 -10.25 3.88
C THR A 54 16.34 -9.13 2.88
N ILE A 55 16.95 -8.06 3.33
CA ILE A 55 17.45 -6.99 2.43
C ILE A 55 18.48 -7.56 1.46
N GLU A 56 19.36 -8.43 1.94
CA GLU A 56 20.39 -9.10 1.11
C GLU A 56 19.76 -9.98 0.03
N SER A 57 18.73 -10.79 0.38
CA SER A 57 18.03 -11.61 -0.62
C SER A 57 17.34 -10.74 -1.68
N ALA A 58 16.76 -9.60 -1.30
CA ALA A 58 16.19 -8.64 -2.24
C ALA A 58 17.26 -8.08 -3.18
N GLN A 59 18.40 -7.65 -2.65
CA GLN A 59 19.51 -7.13 -3.46
C GLN A 59 20.05 -8.17 -4.44
N LYS A 60 20.22 -9.43 -4.00
CA LYS A 60 20.63 -10.53 -4.88
C LYS A 60 19.64 -10.77 -6.02
N LEU A 61 18.34 -10.73 -5.73
CA LEU A 61 17.30 -10.85 -6.77
C LEU A 61 17.32 -9.67 -7.74
N MET A 62 17.50 -8.45 -7.25
CA MET A 62 17.55 -7.23 -8.09
C MET A 62 18.62 -7.28 -9.16
N VAL A 63 19.75 -7.92 -8.90
CA VAL A 63 20.86 -8.04 -9.86
C VAL A 63 20.95 -9.41 -10.54
N HIS A 64 20.09 -10.37 -10.18
CA HIS A 64 20.19 -11.73 -10.67
C HIS A 64 19.98 -11.83 -12.19
N PRO A 65 20.89 -12.47 -12.96
CA PRO A 65 20.86 -12.42 -14.43
C PRO A 65 19.58 -13.01 -15.06
N LYS A 66 18.94 -13.99 -14.40
CA LYS A 66 17.71 -14.60 -14.89
C LYS A 66 16.44 -13.78 -14.60
N ILE A 67 16.52 -12.71 -13.81
CA ILE A 67 15.40 -11.80 -13.57
C ILE A 67 15.48 -10.65 -14.55
N ARG A 68 14.47 -10.49 -15.39
CA ARG A 68 14.41 -9.48 -16.45
C ARG A 68 13.67 -8.21 -16.05
N LEU A 69 12.65 -8.35 -15.20
CA LEU A 69 11.79 -7.27 -14.77
C LEU A 69 11.66 -7.28 -13.24
N LEU A 70 11.82 -6.14 -12.63
CA LEU A 70 11.56 -5.92 -11.21
C LEU A 70 10.23 -5.20 -11.04
N VAL A 71 9.36 -5.72 -10.17
CA VAL A 71 8.17 -5.02 -9.70
C VAL A 71 8.35 -4.79 -8.21
N VAL A 72 8.53 -3.54 -7.83
CA VAL A 72 8.94 -3.16 -6.46
C VAL A 72 7.93 -2.21 -5.86
N THR A 73 7.37 -2.61 -4.72
CA THR A 73 6.55 -1.74 -3.88
C THR A 73 7.20 -1.63 -2.50
N GLY A 74 7.31 -0.43 -1.98
CA GLY A 74 7.93 -0.25 -0.67
C GLY A 74 8.46 1.17 -0.42
N GLY A 75 9.28 1.30 0.61
CA GLY A 75 9.84 2.59 0.98
C GLY A 75 10.88 3.12 -0.04
N PRO A 76 11.20 4.42 0.03
CA PRO A 76 12.10 5.08 -0.95
C PRO A 76 13.44 4.39 -1.12
N HIS A 77 13.98 3.80 -0.05
CA HIS A 77 15.28 3.12 -0.11
C HIS A 77 15.25 1.90 -1.03
N VAL A 78 14.23 1.05 -0.91
CA VAL A 78 14.10 -0.17 -1.74
C VAL A 78 13.85 0.20 -3.20
N VAL A 79 12.98 1.18 -3.45
CA VAL A 79 12.72 1.71 -4.80
C VAL A 79 13.99 2.24 -5.43
N ASN A 80 14.77 3.07 -4.72
CA ASN A 80 16.03 3.61 -5.23
C ASN A 80 17.06 2.52 -5.53
N GLN A 81 17.14 1.45 -4.73
CA GLN A 81 18.03 0.32 -5.00
C GLN A 81 17.61 -0.42 -6.27
N ALA A 82 16.32 -0.66 -6.45
CA ALA A 82 15.80 -1.29 -7.66
C ALA A 82 16.09 -0.46 -8.91
N MET A 83 15.88 0.85 -8.86
CA MET A 83 16.15 1.78 -9.97
C MET A 83 17.63 1.78 -10.36
N LYS A 84 18.54 1.55 -9.42
CA LYS A 84 19.99 1.46 -9.66
C LYS A 84 20.46 0.09 -10.13
N SER A 85 19.59 -0.91 -10.21
CA SER A 85 19.94 -2.30 -10.57
C SER A 85 20.35 -2.48 -12.03
N GLY A 86 20.11 -1.51 -12.90
CA GLY A 86 20.33 -1.60 -14.34
C GLY A 86 19.28 -2.43 -15.09
N LYS A 87 18.21 -2.88 -14.40
CA LYS A 87 17.10 -3.66 -14.99
C LYS A 87 15.89 -2.79 -15.29
N ARG A 88 14.96 -3.34 -16.06
CA ARG A 88 13.62 -2.73 -16.18
C ARG A 88 12.90 -2.82 -14.82
N VAL A 89 12.37 -1.71 -14.35
CA VAL A 89 11.74 -1.59 -13.04
C VAL A 89 10.37 -0.96 -13.19
N ILE A 90 9.36 -1.59 -12.58
CA ILE A 90 8.07 -0.98 -12.28
C ILE A 90 8.08 -0.77 -10.77
N ALA A 91 8.14 0.47 -10.32
CA ALA A 91 8.29 0.80 -8.91
C ALA A 91 7.20 1.76 -8.43
N ALA A 92 6.69 1.48 -7.24
CA ALA A 92 5.80 2.37 -6.51
C ALA A 92 6.33 2.59 -5.09
N GLY A 93 6.54 3.85 -4.75
CA GLY A 93 6.91 4.29 -3.42
C GLY A 93 5.70 4.48 -2.49
N PRO A 94 5.87 5.18 -1.37
CA PRO A 94 4.77 5.56 -0.49
C PRO A 94 3.72 6.36 -1.26
N GLY A 95 2.46 5.95 -1.14
CA GLY A 95 1.33 6.64 -1.74
C GLY A 95 0.77 7.72 -0.81
N ASN A 96 0.31 8.82 -1.39
CA ASN A 96 -0.48 9.84 -0.73
C ASN A 96 -1.61 10.28 -1.68
N PRO A 97 -2.59 9.38 -1.97
CA PRO A 97 -3.63 9.66 -2.95
C PRO A 97 -4.54 10.80 -2.50
N PRO A 98 -4.67 11.87 -3.28
CA PRO A 98 -5.70 12.89 -3.05
C PRO A 98 -7.04 12.45 -3.62
N VAL A 99 -8.13 12.90 -3.02
CA VAL A 99 -9.46 12.92 -3.62
C VAL A 99 -9.84 14.37 -3.94
N VAL A 100 -10.38 14.59 -5.12
CA VAL A 100 -10.82 15.92 -5.56
C VAL A 100 -12.34 15.95 -5.53
N VAL A 101 -12.90 16.96 -4.85
CA VAL A 101 -14.34 17.15 -4.71
C VAL A 101 -14.70 18.58 -5.12
N ASP A 102 -15.59 18.71 -6.08
CA ASP A 102 -16.14 20.00 -6.51
C ASP A 102 -17.64 20.12 -6.18
N GLU A 103 -18.25 21.24 -6.58
CA GLU A 103 -19.65 21.54 -6.31
C GLU A 103 -20.65 20.67 -7.09
N THR A 104 -20.18 19.89 -8.06
CA THR A 104 -21.04 18.97 -8.82
C THR A 104 -21.17 17.60 -8.17
N ALA A 105 -20.35 17.35 -7.14
CA ALA A 105 -20.34 16.08 -6.44
C ALA A 105 -21.57 15.89 -5.54
N ASP A 106 -22.05 14.65 -5.44
CA ASP A 106 -22.95 14.25 -4.35
C ASP A 106 -22.12 14.21 -3.05
N LEU A 107 -22.24 15.27 -2.24
CA LEU A 107 -21.40 15.46 -1.05
C LEU A 107 -21.66 14.41 0.03
N ASP A 108 -22.89 13.88 0.14
CA ASP A 108 -23.19 12.83 1.13
C ASP A 108 -22.53 11.50 0.75
N LYS A 109 -22.65 11.14 -0.53
CA LYS A 109 -21.96 9.96 -1.08
C LYS A 109 -20.43 10.12 -0.99
N ALA A 110 -19.89 11.27 -1.37
CA ALA A 110 -18.46 11.55 -1.30
C ALA A 110 -17.94 11.42 0.14
N GLY A 111 -18.65 12.00 1.13
CA GLY A 111 -18.30 11.88 2.54
C GLY A 111 -18.28 10.43 3.03
N SER A 112 -19.30 9.64 2.65
CA SER A 112 -19.38 8.22 2.98
C SER A 112 -18.21 7.42 2.38
N ASP A 113 -17.96 7.59 1.09
CA ASP A 113 -16.94 6.85 0.35
C ASP A 113 -15.53 7.19 0.85
N ILE A 114 -15.24 8.48 1.11
CA ILE A 114 -13.96 8.94 1.65
C ILE A 114 -13.71 8.36 3.04
N VAL A 115 -14.67 8.43 3.95
CA VAL A 115 -14.50 7.89 5.31
C VAL A 115 -14.27 6.39 5.26
N LYS A 116 -15.06 5.66 4.46
CA LYS A 116 -14.93 4.21 4.30
C LYS A 116 -13.56 3.82 3.73
N SER A 117 -13.10 4.52 2.72
CA SER A 117 -11.81 4.25 2.09
C SER A 117 -10.64 4.66 2.99
N ALA A 118 -10.65 5.88 3.52
CA ALA A 118 -9.58 6.39 4.38
C ALA A 118 -9.44 5.63 5.70
N SER A 119 -10.51 5.03 6.22
CA SER A 119 -10.46 4.20 7.44
C SER A 119 -10.07 2.74 7.17
N CYS A 120 -10.04 2.31 5.91
CA CYS A 120 -9.72 0.94 5.54
C CYS A 120 -8.33 0.56 6.04
N ASP A 121 -8.26 -0.54 6.82
CA ASP A 121 -7.03 -1.08 7.38
C ASP A 121 -6.18 -0.01 8.11
N ASN A 122 -6.83 0.83 8.90
CA ASN A 122 -6.22 1.93 9.67
C ASN A 122 -5.36 2.86 8.79
N ASN A 123 -5.78 3.09 7.55
CA ASN A 123 -5.10 3.93 6.56
C ASN A 123 -3.67 3.49 6.22
N ILE A 124 -3.31 2.22 6.45
CA ILE A 124 -1.95 1.73 6.16
C ILE A 124 -1.73 1.48 4.67
N ILE A 125 -2.80 1.21 3.91
CA ILE A 125 -2.72 0.88 2.49
C ILE A 125 -2.35 2.12 1.69
N CYS A 126 -1.41 1.97 0.76
CA CYS A 126 -0.89 3.08 -0.06
C CYS A 126 -1.88 3.67 -1.07
N VAL A 127 -3.01 3.01 -1.32
CA VAL A 127 -4.02 3.41 -2.31
C VAL A 127 -5.26 4.07 -1.72
N VAL A 128 -5.41 4.08 -0.39
CA VAL A 128 -6.53 4.77 0.27
C VAL A 128 -6.27 6.26 0.38
N GLU A 129 -7.33 7.06 0.34
CA GLU A 129 -7.25 8.52 0.35
C GLU A 129 -6.58 9.04 1.63
N LYS A 130 -5.72 10.05 1.46
CA LYS A 130 -4.96 10.69 2.55
C LYS A 130 -5.11 12.20 2.54
N GLU A 131 -5.55 12.76 1.43
CA GLU A 131 -5.76 14.19 1.26
C GLU A 131 -7.09 14.43 0.56
N ILE A 132 -7.74 15.53 0.91
CA ILE A 132 -8.96 16.01 0.26
C ILE A 132 -8.67 17.39 -0.31
N ILE A 133 -8.79 17.51 -1.64
CA ILE A 133 -8.74 18.78 -2.36
C ILE A 133 -10.19 19.12 -2.71
N VAL A 134 -10.71 20.19 -2.12
CA VAL A 134 -12.12 20.55 -2.25
C VAL A 134 -12.27 22.02 -2.65
N THR A 135 -13.24 22.32 -3.53
CA THR A 135 -13.58 23.70 -3.84
C THR A 135 -14.18 24.40 -2.61
N GLN A 136 -14.00 25.70 -2.52
CA GLN A 136 -14.52 26.49 -1.40
C GLN A 136 -16.05 26.34 -1.26
N ALA A 137 -16.76 26.25 -2.38
CA ALA A 137 -18.22 26.08 -2.41
C ALA A 137 -18.69 24.77 -1.81
N ALA A 138 -17.94 23.67 -2.01
CA ALA A 138 -18.28 22.34 -1.52
C ALA A 138 -17.74 22.06 -0.10
N ALA A 139 -16.76 22.82 0.40
CA ALA A 139 -15.98 22.50 1.59
C ALA A 139 -16.84 22.28 2.84
N GLU A 140 -17.73 23.20 3.17
CA GLU A 140 -18.57 23.11 4.38
C GLU A 140 -19.58 21.95 4.29
N GLY A 141 -20.15 21.73 3.10
CA GLY A 141 -21.07 20.61 2.86
C GLY A 141 -20.35 19.26 3.01
N LEU A 142 -19.14 19.14 2.45
CA LEU A 142 -18.34 17.94 2.55
C LEU A 142 -17.90 17.67 4.00
N LYS A 143 -17.47 18.69 4.76
CA LYS A 143 -17.15 18.53 6.19
C LYS A 143 -18.32 17.95 6.99
N LYS A 144 -19.52 18.48 6.79
CA LYS A 144 -20.73 17.95 7.44
C LYS A 144 -20.99 16.49 7.06
N ALA A 145 -20.83 16.14 5.79
CA ALA A 145 -20.98 14.78 5.32
C ALA A 145 -19.93 13.84 5.92
N LEU A 146 -18.66 14.23 5.97
CA LEU A 146 -17.58 13.46 6.60
C LEU A 146 -17.91 13.16 8.08
N VAL A 147 -18.31 14.19 8.84
CA VAL A 147 -18.70 14.03 10.26
C VAL A 147 -19.90 13.12 10.41
N LYS A 148 -20.93 13.26 9.57
CA LYS A 148 -22.12 12.39 9.54
C LYS A 148 -21.74 10.92 9.37
N HIS A 149 -20.71 10.63 8.58
CA HIS A 149 -20.22 9.28 8.30
C HIS A 149 -19.09 8.81 9.24
N GLY A 150 -18.79 9.54 10.32
CA GLY A 150 -17.92 9.09 11.41
C GLY A 150 -16.53 9.71 11.46
N ALA A 151 -16.22 10.67 10.58
CA ALA A 151 -14.99 11.43 10.71
C ALA A 151 -15.07 12.41 11.90
N VAL A 152 -13.93 12.74 12.48
CA VAL A 152 -13.82 13.72 13.56
C VAL A 152 -12.88 14.83 13.13
N GLU A 153 -13.38 16.07 13.13
CA GLU A 153 -12.52 17.24 12.90
C GLU A 153 -11.72 17.57 14.17
N LEU A 154 -10.41 17.57 14.05
CA LEU A 154 -9.52 17.89 15.17
C LEU A 154 -9.30 19.40 15.26
N SER A 155 -9.43 19.94 16.47
CA SER A 155 -9.00 21.30 16.74
C SER A 155 -7.47 21.44 16.63
N PRO A 156 -6.92 22.65 16.42
CA PRO A 156 -5.48 22.87 16.38
C PRO A 156 -4.73 22.37 17.63
N TYR A 157 -5.39 22.39 18.77
CA TYR A 157 -4.82 21.84 20.01
C TYR A 157 -4.72 20.31 19.98
N GLN A 158 -5.79 19.63 19.52
CA GLN A 158 -5.81 18.19 19.38
C GLN A 158 -4.83 17.71 18.30
N THR A 159 -4.74 18.42 17.17
CA THR A 159 -3.75 18.13 16.12
C THR A 159 -2.34 18.16 16.67
N ARG A 160 -1.96 19.21 17.41
CA ARG A 160 -0.62 19.29 18.04
C ARG A 160 -0.35 18.16 19.04
N ARG A 161 -1.36 17.68 19.74
CA ARG A 161 -1.22 16.52 20.64
C ARG A 161 -1.01 15.22 19.85
N LEU A 162 -1.81 15.02 18.80
CA LEU A 162 -1.68 13.86 17.92
C LEU A 162 -0.31 13.81 17.25
N GLU A 163 0.19 14.94 16.74
CA GLU A 163 1.52 15.04 16.13
C GLU A 163 2.62 14.54 17.06
N LYS A 164 2.56 14.83 18.35
CA LYS A 164 3.55 14.36 19.35
C LYS A 164 3.56 12.84 19.52
N VAL A 165 2.46 12.17 19.19
CA VAL A 165 2.31 10.72 19.29
C VAL A 165 2.74 10.04 18.00
N VAL A 166 2.18 10.53 16.87
CA VAL A 166 2.35 9.87 15.56
C VAL A 166 3.62 10.26 14.82
N LEU A 167 4.28 11.35 15.24
CA LEU A 167 5.55 11.77 14.67
C LEU A 167 6.69 11.58 15.67
N THR A 168 7.88 11.28 15.15
CA THR A 168 9.12 11.31 15.90
C THR A 168 9.64 12.76 16.02
N GLU A 169 10.61 13.02 16.89
CA GLU A 169 11.30 14.32 17.02
C GLU A 169 11.84 14.84 15.67
N LYS A 170 12.22 13.94 14.76
CA LYS A 170 12.70 14.26 13.41
C LYS A 170 11.54 14.46 12.41
N LYS A 171 10.32 14.64 12.87
CA LYS A 171 9.09 14.80 12.05
C LYS A 171 8.87 13.67 11.03
N LYS A 172 9.28 12.46 11.35
CA LYS A 172 9.00 11.25 10.58
C LYS A 172 7.91 10.44 11.27
N ALA A 173 7.13 9.69 10.48
CA ALA A 173 6.12 8.79 11.03
C ALA A 173 6.72 7.86 12.11
N ASN A 174 6.07 7.82 13.25
CA ASN A 174 6.46 6.95 14.36
C ASN A 174 5.97 5.53 14.07
N LYS A 175 6.90 4.67 13.69
CA LYS A 175 6.61 3.29 13.27
C LYS A 175 5.85 2.46 14.32
N LYS A 176 5.92 2.85 15.59
CA LYS A 176 5.21 2.18 16.67
C LYS A 176 3.69 2.22 16.48
N TRP A 177 3.19 3.29 15.84
CA TRP A 177 1.76 3.56 15.67
C TRP A 177 1.23 3.24 14.27
N VAL A 178 2.10 2.83 13.35
CA VAL A 178 1.68 2.48 11.99
C VAL A 178 0.81 1.22 12.02
N GLY A 179 -0.41 1.33 11.51
CA GLY A 179 -1.39 0.25 11.44
C GLY A 179 -2.06 -0.11 12.78
N LYS A 180 -1.83 0.69 13.83
CA LYS A 180 -2.49 0.53 15.12
C LYS A 180 -3.91 1.09 15.09
N ASP A 181 -4.79 0.47 15.85
CA ASP A 181 -6.15 0.97 16.05
C ASP A 181 -6.11 2.29 16.81
N VAL A 182 -7.04 3.21 16.49
CA VAL A 182 -7.14 4.50 17.16
C VAL A 182 -7.51 4.39 18.65
N GLN A 183 -7.96 3.23 19.08
CA GLN A 183 -8.28 2.94 20.49
C GLN A 183 -7.05 2.47 21.29
N GLU A 184 -5.94 2.13 20.65
CA GLU A 184 -4.67 1.77 21.30
C GLU A 184 -3.85 3.01 21.69
#